data_7a5d0bd4b05c0665d32c4b0d011a493a
#
_entry.id   7a5d0bd4b05c0665d32c4b0d011a493a
#
_cell.length_a   1.000
_cell.length_b   1.000
_cell.length_c   1.000
_cell.angle_alpha   90.00
_cell.angle_beta   90.00
_cell.angle_gamma   90.00
#
_symmetry.space_group_name_H-M   'P 1'
#
loop_
_entity.id
_entity.type
_entity.pdbx_description
1 polymer ?
#
loop_
_entity_poly.entity_id
_entity_poly.type
_entity_poly.pdbx_seq_one_letter_code
_entity_poly.pdbx_strand_id
1 'polypeptide(L)'
;MPEVSRFFGIVIRMFYVEHNPPHFHAEYSGNKAVFDFQGNVIMGNLSSRTATKLVREWIDLHTSELEEDWRLARESKELRKIEPLT
;
A
#
# COMPACT_ATOMS: atom_id res chain seq x y z
N MET A 1 0.29 13.09 -4.84
CA MET A 1 0.72 11.79 -4.30
C MET A 1 -0.36 10.77 -4.56
N PRO A 2 -0.10 9.73 -5.32
CA PRO A 2 -1.15 8.81 -5.73
C PRO A 2 -1.67 7.96 -4.59
N GLU A 3 -2.89 8.21 -4.20
CA GLU A 3 -3.62 7.35 -3.29
C GLU A 3 -4.27 6.26 -4.12
N VAL A 4 -3.99 5.00 -3.80
CA VAL A 4 -4.52 3.88 -4.59
C VAL A 4 -5.70 3.20 -3.90
N SER A 5 -5.83 3.34 -2.59
CA SER A 5 -6.99 2.81 -1.86
C SER A 5 -7.13 3.49 -0.51
N ARG A 6 -8.32 3.36 0.08
CA ARG A 6 -8.59 3.91 1.42
C ARG A 6 -9.71 3.09 2.04
N PHE A 7 -9.45 2.56 3.24
CA PHE A 7 -10.43 1.72 3.94
C PHE A 7 -10.18 1.76 5.45
N PHE A 8 -11.24 1.83 6.22
CA PHE A 8 -11.20 1.81 7.70
C PHE A 8 -10.21 2.80 8.29
N GLY A 9 -10.11 4.00 7.69
CA GLY A 9 -9.20 5.03 8.17
C GLY A 9 -7.75 4.83 7.73
N ILE A 10 -7.47 3.81 6.94
CA ILE A 10 -6.13 3.53 6.42
C ILE A 10 -6.05 4.08 5.00
N VAL A 11 -5.00 4.85 4.72
CA VAL A 11 -4.75 5.39 3.38
C VAL A 11 -3.56 4.66 2.78
N ILE A 12 -3.72 4.13 1.57
CA ILE A 12 -2.66 3.43 0.85
C ILE A 12 -2.19 4.31 -0.30
N ARG A 13 -0.88 4.57 -0.35
CA ARG A 13 -0.26 5.37 -1.41
C ARG A 13 0.90 4.61 -2.02
N MET A 14 1.08 4.81 -3.32
CA MET A 14 2.25 4.29 -4.02
C MET A 14 2.88 5.45 -4.77
N PHE A 15 4.17 5.65 -4.58
CA PHE A 15 4.88 6.79 -5.17
C PHE A 15 5.58 6.38 -6.46
N TYR A 16 5.82 7.36 -7.32
CA TYR A 16 6.53 7.13 -8.57
C TYR A 16 8.05 7.02 -8.32
N VAL A 17 8.72 6.28 -9.19
CA VAL A 17 10.19 6.18 -9.22
C VAL A 17 10.78 5.73 -7.88
N GLU A 18 10.18 4.70 -7.31
CA GLU A 18 10.67 4.09 -6.07
C GLU A 18 11.63 2.94 -6.39
N HIS A 19 12.47 2.60 -5.41
CA HIS A 19 13.44 1.51 -5.54
C HIS A 19 12.84 0.17 -5.08
N ASN A 20 13.38 -0.93 -5.63
CA ASN A 20 13.02 -2.27 -5.15
C ASN A 20 13.41 -2.42 -3.67
N PRO A 21 12.72 -3.27 -2.91
CA PRO A 21 11.64 -4.17 -3.35
C PRO A 21 10.32 -3.42 -3.61
N PRO A 22 9.40 -4.03 -4.37
CA PRO A 22 8.08 -3.44 -4.55
C PRO A 22 7.41 -3.19 -3.21
N HIS A 23 6.87 -1.99 -3.03
CA HIS A 23 6.30 -1.60 -1.74
C HIS A 23 5.28 -0.48 -1.92
N PHE A 24 4.48 -0.26 -0.87
CA PHE A 24 3.58 0.88 -0.81
C PHE A 24 3.65 1.50 0.59
N HIS A 25 3.08 2.70 0.70
CA HIS A 25 3.05 3.44 1.96
C HIS A 25 1.64 3.40 2.52
N ALA A 26 1.51 3.13 3.81
CA ALA A 26 0.23 3.14 4.51
C ALA A 26 0.27 4.18 5.62
N GLU A 27 -0.86 4.86 5.83
CA GLU A 27 -1.02 5.82 6.91
C GLU A 27 -2.27 5.47 7.72
N TYR A 28 -2.14 5.55 9.03
CA TYR A 28 -3.27 5.33 9.92
C TYR A 28 -3.10 6.18 11.17
N SER A 29 -4.08 7.03 11.45
CA SER A 29 -4.09 7.85 12.68
C SER A 29 -2.79 8.62 12.90
N GLY A 30 -2.22 9.17 11.82
CA GLY A 30 -0.97 9.94 11.90
C GLY A 30 0.29 9.11 11.86
N ASN A 31 0.18 7.78 11.93
CA ASN A 31 1.34 6.88 11.83
C ASN A 31 1.53 6.41 10.40
N LYS A 32 2.78 6.16 10.02
CA LYS A 32 3.14 5.76 8.66
C LYS A 32 3.98 4.49 8.69
N ALA A 33 3.75 3.62 7.71
CA ALA A 33 4.53 2.41 7.56
C ALA A 33 4.69 2.09 6.08
N VAL A 34 5.79 1.40 5.75
CA VAL A 34 6.03 0.92 4.39
C VAL A 34 5.90 -0.59 4.43
N PHE A 35 5.07 -1.13 3.53
CA PHE A 35 4.84 -2.57 3.44
C PHE A 35 5.36 -3.09 2.10
N ASP A 36 5.98 -4.27 2.10
CA ASP A 36 6.20 -4.95 0.84
C ASP A 36 4.91 -5.69 0.46
N PHE A 37 4.91 -6.34 -0.70
CA PHE A 37 3.69 -7.00 -1.19
C PHE A 37 3.44 -8.35 -0.55
N GLN A 38 4.34 -8.80 0.32
CA GLN A 38 4.16 -10.01 1.13
C GLN A 38 3.61 -9.70 2.52
N GLY A 39 3.38 -8.41 2.81
CA GLY A 39 2.82 -8.00 4.09
C GLY A 39 3.84 -7.69 5.16
N ASN A 40 5.12 -7.67 4.82
CA ASN A 40 6.17 -7.31 5.78
C ASN A 40 6.26 -5.79 5.92
N VAL A 41 6.38 -5.31 7.16
CA VAL A 41 6.63 -3.88 7.42
C VAL A 41 8.14 -3.68 7.31
N ILE A 42 8.57 -2.93 6.29
CA ILE A 42 9.99 -2.71 6.07
C ILE A 42 10.47 -1.37 6.63
N MET A 43 9.55 -0.48 6.97
CA MET A 43 9.90 0.79 7.60
C MET A 43 8.68 1.34 8.31
N GLY A 44 8.88 1.97 9.49
CA GLY A 44 7.80 2.60 10.23
C GLY A 44 6.92 1.62 10.96
N ASN A 45 5.78 2.10 11.42
CA ASN A 45 4.84 1.30 12.20
C ASN A 45 3.49 2.03 12.25
N LEU A 46 2.40 1.32 12.01
CA LEU A 46 1.07 1.93 12.09
C LEU A 46 0.60 2.10 13.54
N SER A 47 1.31 1.50 14.49
CA SER A 47 0.95 1.57 15.92
C SER A 47 -0.44 1.00 16.19
N SER A 48 -0.86 0.03 15.40
CA SER A 48 -2.16 -0.62 15.54
C SER A 48 -2.07 -2.03 14.96
N ARG A 49 -2.29 -3.04 15.79
CA ARG A 49 -2.31 -4.43 15.32
C ARG A 49 -3.48 -4.66 14.38
N THR A 50 -4.62 -4.06 14.68
CA THR A 50 -5.81 -4.19 13.85
C THR A 50 -5.58 -3.57 12.48
N ALA A 51 -5.04 -2.35 12.41
CA ALA A 51 -4.78 -1.70 11.13
C ALA A 51 -3.77 -2.52 10.30
N THR A 52 -2.71 -3.00 10.94
CA THR A 52 -1.69 -3.82 10.26
C THR A 52 -2.32 -5.10 9.69
N LYS A 53 -3.18 -5.75 10.47
CA LYS A 53 -3.87 -6.96 10.02
C LYS A 53 -4.78 -6.67 8.83
N LEU A 54 -5.50 -5.56 8.86
CA LEU A 54 -6.38 -5.17 7.77
C LEU A 54 -5.60 -4.90 6.49
N VAL A 55 -4.43 -4.24 6.61
CA VAL A 55 -3.57 -4.02 5.44
C VAL A 55 -3.13 -5.35 4.85
N ARG A 56 -2.73 -6.30 5.70
CA ARG A 56 -2.29 -7.62 5.22
C ARG A 56 -3.41 -8.39 4.52
N GLU A 57 -4.63 -8.32 5.05
CA GLU A 57 -5.79 -8.94 4.40
C GLU A 57 -6.02 -8.33 3.02
N TRP A 58 -5.91 -7.01 2.93
CA TRP A 58 -6.10 -6.30 1.68
C TRP A 58 -5.01 -6.68 0.65
N ILE A 59 -3.75 -6.80 1.09
CA ILE A 59 -2.67 -7.24 0.21
C ILE A 59 -2.99 -8.61 -0.39
N ASP A 60 -3.43 -9.55 0.44
CA ASP A 60 -3.72 -10.91 -0.02
C ASP A 60 -4.79 -10.93 -1.11
N LEU A 61 -5.74 -10.01 -1.06
CA LEU A 61 -6.81 -9.92 -2.04
C LEU A 61 -6.39 -9.20 -3.32
N HIS A 62 -5.35 -8.37 -3.27
CA HIS A 62 -5.06 -7.44 -4.34
C HIS A 62 -3.61 -7.45 -4.81
N THR A 63 -2.90 -8.56 -4.61
CA THR A 63 -1.48 -8.65 -4.97
C THR A 63 -1.25 -8.35 -6.45
N SER A 64 -2.08 -8.91 -7.34
CA SER A 64 -1.93 -8.68 -8.78
C SER A 64 -2.09 -7.21 -9.15
N GLU A 65 -3.06 -6.55 -8.53
CA GLU A 65 -3.32 -5.13 -8.79
C GLU A 65 -2.19 -4.26 -8.25
N LEU A 66 -1.62 -4.64 -7.11
CA LEU A 66 -0.47 -3.93 -6.55
C LEU A 66 0.74 -4.05 -7.48
N GLU A 67 0.97 -5.25 -8.02
CA GLU A 67 2.08 -5.46 -8.97
C GLU A 67 1.89 -4.64 -10.23
N GLU A 68 0.68 -4.56 -10.72
CA GLU A 68 0.38 -3.74 -11.89
C GLU A 68 0.62 -2.26 -11.61
N ASP A 69 0.18 -1.76 -10.45
CA ASP A 69 0.41 -0.36 -10.09
C ASP A 69 1.91 -0.08 -9.89
N TRP A 70 2.66 -1.05 -9.35
CA TRP A 70 4.11 -0.91 -9.21
C TRP A 70 4.77 -0.73 -10.59
N ARG A 71 4.33 -1.56 -11.56
CA ARG A 71 4.84 -1.44 -12.93
C ARG A 71 4.49 -0.08 -13.53
N LEU A 72 3.24 0.36 -13.36
CA LEU A 72 2.80 1.65 -13.88
C LEU A 72 3.59 2.80 -13.24
N ALA A 73 3.83 2.73 -11.94
CA ALA A 73 4.58 3.76 -11.23
C ALA A 73 6.02 3.85 -11.76
N ARG A 74 6.65 2.73 -12.03
CA ARG A 74 8.01 2.71 -12.56
C ARG A 74 8.08 3.24 -13.99
N GLU A 75 7.00 3.14 -14.73
CA GLU A 75 6.90 3.68 -16.10
C GLU A 75 6.36 5.11 -16.10
N SER A 76 6.16 5.71 -14.93
CA SER A 76 5.61 7.05 -14.77
C SER A 76 4.22 7.20 -15.42
N LYS A 77 3.44 6.13 -15.36
CA LYS A 77 2.08 6.11 -15.88
C LYS A 77 1.09 6.29 -14.75
N GLU A 78 -0.14 6.66 -15.10
CA GLU A 78 -1.19 6.85 -14.10
C GLU A 78 -1.53 5.55 -13.40
N LEU A 79 -1.58 5.60 -12.05
CA LEU A 79 -1.91 4.43 -11.25
C LEU A 79 -3.41 4.19 -11.23
N ARG A 80 -3.82 2.95 -11.06
CA ARG A 80 -5.22 2.57 -10.95
C ARG A 80 -5.63 2.49 -9.49
N LYS A 81 -6.86 2.90 -9.21
CA LYS A 81 -7.43 2.69 -7.88
C LYS A 81 -7.68 1.21 -7.68
N ILE A 82 -7.45 0.74 -6.46
CA ILE A 82 -7.66 -0.65 -6.08
C ILE A 82 -8.83 -0.69 -5.10
N GLU A 83 -9.71 -1.68 -5.26
CA GLU A 83 -10.88 -1.82 -4.40
C GLU A 83 -10.48 -1.83 -2.93
N PRO A 84 -11.19 -1.08 -2.08
CA PRO A 84 -10.90 -1.10 -0.65
C PRO A 84 -11.36 -2.41 -0.01
N LEU A 85 -10.80 -2.68 1.16
CA LEU A 85 -11.26 -3.77 2.00
C LEU A 85 -12.62 -3.40 2.57
N THR A 86 -13.57 -4.31 2.56
CA THR A 86 -14.93 -4.07 3.04
C THR A 86 -15.33 -5.04 4.14
#